data_e11d1be0fdb19ff93af2ff0c3c91581a
#
_entry.id   e11d1be0fdb19ff93af2ff0c3c91581a
#
_cell.length_a   1.000
_cell.length_b   1.000
_cell.length_c   1.000
_cell.angle_alpha   90.00
_cell.angle_beta   90.00
_cell.angle_gamma   90.00
#
_symmetry.space_group_name_H-M   'P 1'
#
loop_
_entity.id
_entity.type
_entity.pdbx_description
1 polymer ?
#
loop_
_entity_poly.entity_id
_entity_poly.type
_entity_poly.pdbx_seq_one_letter_code
_entity_poly.pdbx_strand_id
1 'polypeptide(L)'
;VDDGTLEDDQNRRDFTINALAECLNRERFGQLVDPFNGIADLEDGIICTPLDPSITFSDDPLRMLRCIRFATQLKFYIEDNTFDALSRHADRIKIISGERVEEELNKIMLAEEPSRGFVDLHRCGLLRLLLPELADLDIVETRNGRAHKNNFYHTLEVLDNVCNAQRNHLEQLHKRLETADDDAEKIQIQADIDHLEAHKLWLRWAALLHDIGKTRSKRWNNALGWTFHNHNFIGAKMVPVIFRRLKLPMDTKMKYVQKLVDLHMRPIAIADDEVTDSAVRRLVNDADDDIDDLMMLCEADITSKNRVKKARFLENFRLVREKITDLKERDYKRELQPCIDGNEIMELFSLKPSREVGELKAALKDAVLDNRVPNEREPLMALLRQKAAEMGIAMP
;
A
#
# COMPACT_ATOMS: atom_id res chain seq x y z
N VAL A 1 22.75 -16.85 33.33
CA VAL A 1 22.57 -15.42 33.63
C VAL A 1 23.92 -14.94 34.09
N ASP A 2 24.65 -14.27 33.20
CA ASP A 2 25.93 -13.66 33.57
C ASP A 2 25.65 -12.47 34.50
N ASP A 3 26.45 -12.34 35.55
CA ASP A 3 26.39 -11.25 36.53
C ASP A 3 26.92 -9.94 35.86
N GLY A 4 26.19 -9.41 34.86
CA GLY A 4 26.54 -8.17 34.19
C GLY A 4 26.24 -6.95 35.07
N THR A 5 27.05 -5.91 34.97
CA THR A 5 26.84 -4.62 35.63
C THR A 5 25.79 -3.76 34.81
N LEU A 6 25.31 -2.68 35.44
CA LEU A 6 24.49 -1.68 34.73
C LEU A 6 25.24 -1.10 33.52
N GLU A 7 26.57 -0.88 33.68
CA GLU A 7 27.42 -0.38 32.61
C GLU A 7 27.49 -1.38 31.43
N ASP A 8 27.60 -2.67 31.69
CA ASP A 8 27.59 -3.72 30.66
C ASP A 8 26.26 -3.71 29.89
N ASP A 9 25.12 -3.52 30.61
CA ASP A 9 23.82 -3.45 29.96
C ASP A 9 23.66 -2.18 29.09
N GLN A 10 24.11 -1.03 29.57
CA GLN A 10 24.06 0.24 28.82
C GLN A 10 24.97 0.21 27.60
N ASN A 11 26.17 -0.36 27.70
CA ASN A 11 27.12 -0.51 26.59
C ASN A 11 26.59 -1.36 25.46
N ARG A 12 25.77 -2.38 25.73
CA ARG A 12 25.18 -3.26 24.69
C ARG A 12 23.88 -2.78 24.11
N ARG A 13 23.34 -1.61 24.55
CA ARG A 13 22.15 -1.01 23.97
C ARG A 13 22.39 -0.56 22.54
N ASP A 14 21.28 -0.41 21.78
CA ASP A 14 21.37 -0.02 20.38
C ASP A 14 21.71 1.47 20.19
N PHE A 15 21.05 2.36 20.95
CA PHE A 15 21.23 3.82 20.81
C PHE A 15 21.35 4.50 22.16
N THR A 16 22.04 5.66 22.20
CA THR A 16 22.25 6.46 23.40
C THR A 16 20.93 6.84 24.08
N ILE A 17 19.92 7.22 23.31
CA ILE A 17 18.58 7.59 23.79
C ILE A 17 17.84 6.40 24.45
N ASN A 18 18.26 5.16 24.18
CA ASN A 18 17.72 3.93 24.77
C ASN A 18 18.62 3.36 25.88
N ALA A 19 19.75 4.01 26.16
CA ALA A 19 20.73 3.59 27.17
C ALA A 19 20.59 4.35 28.49
N LEU A 20 19.55 5.16 28.64
CA LEU A 20 19.23 5.87 29.87
C LEU A 20 18.72 4.89 30.93
N ALA A 21 19.07 5.13 32.18
CA ALA A 21 18.57 4.36 33.32
C ALA A 21 18.21 5.28 34.50
N GLU A 22 17.21 4.90 35.27
CA GLU A 22 16.82 5.59 36.50
C GLU A 22 17.01 4.71 37.69
N CYS A 23 17.59 5.24 38.77
CA CYS A 23 17.82 4.54 40.01
C CYS A 23 16.51 4.44 40.80
N LEU A 24 16.08 3.21 41.09
CA LEU A 24 14.90 2.94 41.92
C LEU A 24 15.22 2.64 43.39
N ASN A 25 16.50 2.59 43.75
CA ASN A 25 16.92 2.35 45.12
C ASN A 25 16.61 3.57 46.00
N ARG A 26 16.15 3.32 47.23
CA ARG A 26 15.66 4.35 48.16
C ARG A 26 16.61 5.53 48.35
N GLU A 27 17.93 5.27 48.42
CA GLU A 27 18.96 6.30 48.65
C GLU A 27 19.21 7.22 47.48
N ARG A 28 18.96 6.75 46.25
CA ARG A 28 19.21 7.47 44.99
C ARG A 28 17.99 7.46 44.05
N PHE A 29 16.82 7.32 44.66
CA PHE A 29 15.57 7.24 43.91
C PHE A 29 15.40 8.45 42.97
N GLY A 30 15.09 8.19 41.72
CA GLY A 30 14.93 9.21 40.69
C GLY A 30 16.24 9.74 40.09
N GLN A 31 17.41 9.25 40.56
CA GLN A 31 18.70 9.64 39.99
C GLN A 31 18.82 9.03 38.57
N LEU A 32 18.97 9.91 37.56
CA LEU A 32 19.21 9.52 36.18
C LEU A 32 20.69 9.10 35.97
N VAL A 33 20.88 8.03 35.22
CA VAL A 33 22.19 7.51 34.79
C VAL A 33 22.27 7.59 33.29
N ASP A 34 23.07 8.50 32.77
CA ASP A 34 23.27 8.75 31.34
C ASP A 34 24.75 8.82 30.98
N PRO A 35 25.42 7.66 30.81
CA PRO A 35 26.86 7.61 30.54
C PRO A 35 27.24 8.06 29.12
N PHE A 36 26.27 8.17 28.20
CA PHE A 36 26.51 8.43 26.78
C PHE A 36 25.91 9.75 26.28
N ASN A 37 25.46 10.63 27.19
CA ASN A 37 24.77 11.88 26.85
C ASN A 37 23.48 11.66 26.00
N GLY A 38 22.76 10.59 26.26
CA GLY A 38 21.53 10.26 25.53
C GLY A 38 20.43 11.31 25.68
N ILE A 39 20.41 12.06 26.79
CA ILE A 39 19.50 13.21 26.98
C ILE A 39 19.81 14.31 25.97
N ALA A 40 21.08 14.66 25.78
CA ALA A 40 21.48 15.66 24.82
C ALA A 40 21.11 15.22 23.40
N ASP A 41 21.37 13.95 23.04
CA ASP A 41 20.98 13.39 21.75
C ASP A 41 19.45 13.43 21.54
N LEU A 42 18.68 13.19 22.62
CA LEU A 42 17.22 13.29 22.57
C LEU A 42 16.74 14.73 22.33
N GLU A 43 17.37 15.70 23.01
CA GLU A 43 17.07 17.14 22.84
C GLU A 43 17.47 17.67 21.46
N ASP A 44 18.62 17.21 20.95
CA ASP A 44 19.17 17.58 19.64
C ASP A 44 18.49 16.82 18.48
N GLY A 45 17.70 15.79 18.78
CA GLY A 45 17.03 14.95 17.78
C GLY A 45 18.01 14.09 16.97
N ILE A 46 18.95 13.41 17.66
CA ILE A 46 20.01 12.62 17.05
C ILE A 46 19.86 11.13 17.44
N ILE A 47 20.05 10.24 16.47
CA ILE A 47 20.22 8.79 16.69
C ILE A 47 21.70 8.45 16.54
N CYS A 48 22.31 8.04 17.62
CA CYS A 48 23.68 7.56 17.60
C CYS A 48 23.85 6.34 18.54
N THR A 49 24.89 5.53 18.30
CA THR A 49 25.16 4.33 19.11
C THR A 49 26.00 4.68 20.34
N PRO A 50 25.82 3.95 21.50
CA PRO A 50 26.63 4.16 22.69
C PRO A 50 28.13 3.94 22.46
N LEU A 51 28.47 2.94 21.67
CA LEU A 51 29.82 2.55 21.29
C LEU A 51 30.03 2.75 19.77
N ASP A 52 31.19 2.32 19.25
CA ASP A 52 31.43 2.26 17.81
C ASP A 52 30.26 1.56 17.09
N PRO A 53 29.60 2.23 16.15
CA PRO A 53 28.45 1.68 15.45
C PRO A 53 28.78 0.37 14.70
N SER A 54 30.04 0.16 14.30
CA SER A 54 30.47 -1.09 13.67
C SER A 54 30.34 -2.28 14.63
N ILE A 55 30.62 -2.09 15.93
CA ILE A 55 30.41 -3.11 16.98
C ILE A 55 28.91 -3.36 17.14
N THR A 56 28.15 -2.28 17.34
CA THR A 56 26.71 -2.33 17.57
C THR A 56 25.95 -3.07 16.46
N PHE A 57 26.28 -2.80 15.19
CA PHE A 57 25.63 -3.45 14.04
C PHE A 57 26.20 -4.84 13.72
N SER A 58 27.41 -5.14 14.18
CA SER A 58 27.97 -6.49 14.09
C SER A 58 27.34 -7.43 15.09
N ASP A 59 27.04 -6.97 16.29
CA ASP A 59 26.40 -7.78 17.35
C ASP A 59 24.97 -8.21 16.98
N ASP A 60 24.14 -7.26 16.53
CA ASP A 60 22.82 -7.55 16.00
C ASP A 60 22.53 -6.65 14.79
N PRO A 61 22.65 -7.19 13.57
CA PRO A 61 22.40 -6.42 12.34
C PRO A 61 20.99 -5.86 12.20
N LEU A 62 19.99 -6.39 12.95
CA LEU A 62 18.65 -5.79 12.97
C LEU A 62 18.67 -4.36 13.50
N ARG A 63 19.65 -4.00 14.31
CA ARG A 63 19.82 -2.64 14.83
C ARG A 63 19.99 -1.60 13.71
N MET A 64 20.43 -2.01 12.52
CA MET A 64 20.46 -1.14 11.35
C MET A 64 19.04 -0.70 10.94
N LEU A 65 18.09 -1.62 10.86
CA LEU A 65 16.69 -1.28 10.60
C LEU A 65 16.05 -0.49 11.74
N ARG A 66 16.38 -0.86 12.99
CA ARG A 66 15.94 -0.12 14.18
C ARG A 66 16.43 1.33 14.18
N CYS A 67 17.67 1.57 13.75
CA CYS A 67 18.25 2.90 13.60
C CYS A 67 17.38 3.77 12.68
N ILE A 68 17.11 3.28 11.48
CA ILE A 68 16.27 3.97 10.48
C ILE A 68 14.83 4.13 10.99
N ARG A 69 14.29 3.10 11.65
CA ARG A 69 12.95 3.17 12.25
C ARG A 69 12.84 4.28 13.30
N PHE A 70 13.75 4.34 14.26
CA PHE A 70 13.73 5.36 15.30
C PHE A 70 13.91 6.76 14.70
N ALA A 71 14.85 6.92 13.77
CA ALA A 71 15.04 8.19 13.05
C ALA A 71 13.76 8.65 12.33
N THR A 72 13.03 7.69 11.70
CA THR A 72 11.79 7.97 10.99
C THR A 72 10.65 8.32 11.95
N GLN A 73 10.43 7.51 13.00
CA GLN A 73 9.34 7.66 13.95
C GLN A 73 9.46 8.93 14.80
N LEU A 74 10.68 9.25 15.25
CA LEU A 74 10.98 10.42 16.09
C LEU A 74 11.28 11.67 15.26
N LYS A 75 11.41 11.55 13.94
CA LYS A 75 11.88 12.61 13.02
C LYS A 75 13.29 13.12 13.37
N PHE A 76 14.13 12.24 13.89
CA PHE A 76 15.51 12.52 14.28
C PHE A 76 16.46 12.32 13.10
N TYR A 77 17.65 12.89 13.21
CA TYR A 77 18.75 12.66 12.28
C TYR A 77 19.63 11.51 12.77
N ILE A 78 20.16 10.72 11.84
CA ILE A 78 21.16 9.71 12.15
C ILE A 78 22.53 10.39 12.10
N GLU A 79 23.31 10.25 13.18
CA GLU A 79 24.68 10.76 13.25
C GLU A 79 25.53 10.20 12.09
N ASP A 80 26.39 11.03 11.49
CA ASP A 80 27.09 10.70 10.22
C ASP A 80 27.91 9.40 10.31
N ASN A 81 28.69 9.20 11.39
CA ASN A 81 29.48 7.98 11.58
C ASN A 81 28.58 6.74 11.76
N THR A 82 27.46 6.90 12.43
CA THR A 82 26.43 5.85 12.56
C THR A 82 25.83 5.53 11.21
N PHE A 83 25.50 6.54 10.39
CA PHE A 83 24.96 6.35 9.03
C PHE A 83 25.96 5.67 8.10
N ASP A 84 27.23 6.06 8.14
CA ASP A 84 28.29 5.43 7.36
C ASP A 84 28.46 3.95 7.74
N ALA A 85 28.32 3.62 9.01
CA ALA A 85 28.37 2.24 9.46
C ALA A 85 27.16 1.40 8.95
N LEU A 86 25.96 1.99 8.79
CA LEU A 86 24.85 1.30 8.13
C LEU A 86 25.25 0.82 6.73
N SER A 87 25.88 1.69 5.93
CA SER A 87 26.32 1.36 4.57
C SER A 87 27.41 0.27 4.58
N ARG A 88 28.37 0.37 5.49
CA ARG A 88 29.47 -0.62 5.59
C ARG A 88 29.00 -2.00 5.99
N HIS A 89 27.96 -2.09 6.82
CA HIS A 89 27.47 -3.35 7.38
C HIS A 89 26.16 -3.85 6.74
N ALA A 90 25.62 -3.16 5.73
CA ALA A 90 24.33 -3.45 5.10
C ALA A 90 24.16 -4.93 4.74
N ASP A 91 25.19 -5.57 4.16
CA ASP A 91 25.15 -6.97 3.74
C ASP A 91 24.84 -7.97 4.87
N ARG A 92 25.13 -7.58 6.12
CA ARG A 92 24.85 -8.43 7.30
C ARG A 92 23.36 -8.58 7.58
N ILE A 93 22.50 -7.75 7.01
CA ILE A 93 21.04 -7.92 7.17
C ILE A 93 20.54 -9.28 6.67
N LYS A 94 21.29 -9.92 5.78
CA LYS A 94 20.96 -11.24 5.20
C LYS A 94 20.94 -12.37 6.24
N ILE A 95 21.59 -12.20 7.40
CA ILE A 95 21.59 -13.21 8.47
C ILE A 95 20.39 -13.10 9.41
N ILE A 96 19.62 -12.00 9.30
CA ILE A 96 18.45 -11.78 10.13
C ILE A 96 17.25 -12.50 9.53
N SER A 97 16.42 -13.10 10.40
CA SER A 97 15.19 -13.75 9.95
C SER A 97 14.24 -12.76 9.27
N GLY A 98 13.53 -13.23 8.24
CA GLY A 98 12.62 -12.38 7.49
C GLY A 98 11.50 -11.78 8.34
N GLU A 99 11.05 -12.49 9.36
CA GLU A 99 10.01 -12.08 10.31
C GLU A 99 10.46 -10.86 11.15
N ARG A 100 11.72 -10.86 11.62
CA ARG A 100 12.27 -9.70 12.33
C ARG A 100 12.45 -8.48 11.41
N VAL A 101 12.84 -8.72 10.15
CA VAL A 101 12.95 -7.67 9.14
C VAL A 101 11.56 -7.08 8.81
N GLU A 102 10.57 -7.95 8.59
CA GLU A 102 9.18 -7.56 8.32
C GLU A 102 8.61 -6.66 9.42
N GLU A 103 8.81 -7.05 10.69
CA GLU A 103 8.34 -6.28 11.84
C GLU A 103 8.89 -4.84 11.84
N GLU A 104 10.20 -4.66 11.60
CA GLU A 104 10.81 -3.34 11.56
C GLU A 104 10.37 -2.52 10.33
N LEU A 105 10.24 -3.16 9.15
CA LEU A 105 9.72 -2.49 7.96
C LEU A 105 8.28 -2.00 8.15
N ASN A 106 7.42 -2.81 8.77
CA ASN A 106 6.04 -2.42 9.07
C ASN A 106 5.98 -1.26 10.07
N LYS A 107 6.88 -1.22 11.07
CA LYS A 107 6.99 -0.07 11.99
C LYS A 107 7.46 1.20 11.27
N ILE A 108 8.37 1.11 10.30
CA ILE A 108 8.75 2.24 9.43
C ILE A 108 7.54 2.68 8.61
N MET A 109 6.83 1.74 7.99
CA MET A 109 5.64 2.01 7.17
C MET A 109 4.53 2.71 7.96
N LEU A 110 4.41 2.42 9.27
CA LEU A 110 3.40 3.02 10.15
C LEU A 110 3.81 4.38 10.72
N ALA A 111 5.02 4.85 10.47
CA ALA A 111 5.45 6.20 10.85
C ALA A 111 4.58 7.28 10.19
N GLU A 112 4.68 8.50 10.68
CA GLU A 112 3.94 9.65 10.13
C GLU A 112 4.39 10.00 8.70
N GLU A 113 5.71 9.99 8.47
CA GLU A 113 6.36 10.24 7.18
C GLU A 113 7.29 9.08 6.83
N PRO A 114 6.76 7.93 6.37
CA PRO A 114 7.57 6.75 6.11
C PRO A 114 8.58 6.94 4.97
N SER A 115 8.35 7.90 4.07
CA SER A 115 9.27 8.23 2.97
C SER A 115 10.69 8.49 3.45
N ARG A 116 10.87 9.16 4.60
CA ARG A 116 12.19 9.42 5.20
C ARG A 116 12.96 8.12 5.44
N GLY A 117 12.29 7.13 6.04
CA GLY A 117 12.88 5.83 6.30
C GLY A 117 13.27 5.10 5.01
N PHE A 118 12.43 5.15 3.98
CA PHE A 118 12.74 4.52 2.69
C PHE A 118 13.87 5.23 1.94
N VAL A 119 14.00 6.56 2.08
CA VAL A 119 15.17 7.30 1.57
C VAL A 119 16.45 6.85 2.26
N ASP A 120 16.45 6.72 3.58
CA ASP A 120 17.64 6.29 4.33
C ASP A 120 17.97 4.82 4.05
N LEU A 121 16.98 3.93 3.95
CA LEU A 121 17.17 2.54 3.49
C LEU A 121 17.81 2.48 2.10
N HIS A 122 17.41 3.38 1.20
CA HIS A 122 17.98 3.46 -0.15
C HIS A 122 19.41 3.98 -0.14
N ARG A 123 19.67 5.07 0.58
CA ARG A 123 20.99 5.71 0.67
C ARG A 123 22.06 4.80 1.29
N CYS A 124 21.70 4.03 2.33
CA CYS A 124 22.64 3.10 2.98
C CYS A 124 22.74 1.73 2.29
N GLY A 125 21.98 1.48 1.21
CA GLY A 125 22.02 0.24 0.45
C GLY A 125 21.16 -0.90 0.99
N LEU A 126 20.54 -0.79 2.16
CA LEU A 126 19.65 -1.81 2.73
C LEU A 126 18.44 -2.06 1.83
N LEU A 127 17.87 -1.02 1.21
CA LEU A 127 16.72 -1.18 0.32
C LEU A 127 17.03 -2.10 -0.86
N ARG A 128 18.22 -2.00 -1.44
CA ARG A 128 18.66 -2.87 -2.56
C ARG A 128 18.69 -4.34 -2.17
N LEU A 129 18.97 -4.65 -0.92
CA LEU A 129 19.03 -6.01 -0.41
C LEU A 129 17.63 -6.57 -0.05
N LEU A 130 16.74 -5.71 0.45
CA LEU A 130 15.42 -6.11 0.95
C LEU A 130 14.34 -6.03 -0.15
N LEU A 131 14.31 -4.92 -0.89
CA LEU A 131 13.30 -4.62 -1.91
C LEU A 131 13.96 -4.01 -3.16
N PRO A 132 14.76 -4.82 -3.90
CA PRO A 132 15.52 -4.34 -5.07
C PRO A 132 14.63 -3.71 -6.13
N GLU A 133 13.40 -4.20 -6.32
CA GLU A 133 12.47 -3.67 -7.30
C GLU A 133 12.08 -2.21 -7.00
N LEU A 134 11.96 -1.84 -5.72
CA LEU A 134 11.71 -0.45 -5.34
C LEU A 134 12.96 0.42 -5.56
N ALA A 135 14.14 -0.09 -5.23
CA ALA A 135 15.41 0.59 -5.50
C ALA A 135 15.64 0.81 -7.00
N ASP A 136 15.18 -0.09 -7.86
CA ASP A 136 15.28 0.02 -9.33
C ASP A 136 14.40 1.14 -9.90
N LEU A 137 13.40 1.61 -9.19
CA LEU A 137 12.58 2.75 -9.61
C LEU A 137 13.37 4.09 -9.61
N ASP A 138 14.51 4.17 -8.91
CA ASP A 138 15.40 5.33 -8.90
C ASP A 138 16.21 5.46 -10.20
N ILE A 139 16.30 4.40 -11.00
CA ILE A 139 17.08 4.41 -12.25
C ILE A 139 16.35 5.20 -13.32
N VAL A 140 16.86 6.42 -13.61
CA VAL A 140 16.33 7.29 -14.66
C VAL A 140 17.22 7.18 -15.90
N GLU A 141 16.63 6.73 -17.01
CA GLU A 141 17.30 6.63 -18.29
C GLU A 141 16.94 7.81 -19.19
N THR A 142 17.95 8.34 -19.88
CA THR A 142 17.76 9.38 -20.90
C THR A 142 18.07 8.82 -22.27
N ARG A 143 17.15 8.99 -23.23
CA ARG A 143 17.32 8.62 -24.62
C ARG A 143 16.81 9.73 -25.54
N ASN A 144 17.59 10.13 -26.53
CA ASN A 144 17.26 11.21 -27.45
C ASN A 144 16.81 12.51 -26.74
N GLY A 145 17.49 12.88 -25.63
CA GLY A 145 17.17 14.06 -24.83
C GLY A 145 15.88 13.95 -24.00
N ARG A 146 15.22 12.80 -23.98
CA ARG A 146 13.99 12.56 -23.19
C ARG A 146 14.30 11.60 -22.02
N ALA A 147 14.15 12.10 -20.80
CA ALA A 147 14.18 11.31 -19.58
C ALA A 147 12.76 11.01 -19.09
N HIS A 148 12.56 9.90 -18.40
CA HIS A 148 11.32 9.70 -17.64
C HIS A 148 11.44 10.30 -16.24
N LYS A 149 10.29 10.45 -15.55
CA LYS A 149 10.24 10.87 -14.14
C LYS A 149 10.98 9.85 -13.27
N ASN A 150 11.64 10.32 -12.22
CA ASN A 150 12.13 9.42 -11.18
C ASN A 150 10.93 8.80 -10.44
N ASN A 151 10.71 7.51 -10.66
CA ASN A 151 9.56 6.82 -10.12
C ASN A 151 9.74 6.46 -8.63
N PHE A 152 10.95 6.36 -8.12
CA PHE A 152 11.21 6.10 -6.69
C PHE A 152 10.69 7.25 -5.82
N TYR A 153 11.15 8.48 -6.06
CA TYR A 153 10.69 9.63 -5.28
C TYR A 153 9.21 9.95 -5.50
N HIS A 154 8.69 9.67 -6.70
CA HIS A 154 7.25 9.75 -6.93
C HIS A 154 6.47 8.78 -6.04
N THR A 155 6.90 7.52 -5.99
CA THR A 155 6.26 6.50 -5.15
C THR A 155 6.28 6.88 -3.67
N LEU A 156 7.38 7.48 -3.19
CA LEU A 156 7.46 7.97 -1.81
C LEU A 156 6.55 9.18 -1.55
N GLU A 157 6.41 10.09 -2.52
CA GLU A 157 5.44 11.20 -2.43
C GLU A 157 4.00 10.67 -2.35
N VAL A 158 3.65 9.66 -3.15
CA VAL A 158 2.34 8.99 -3.10
C VAL A 158 2.11 8.32 -1.75
N LEU A 159 3.12 7.65 -1.20
CA LEU A 159 3.05 7.03 0.12
C LEU A 159 2.72 8.05 1.21
N ASP A 160 3.44 9.18 1.25
CA ASP A 160 3.19 10.23 2.24
C ASP A 160 1.81 10.91 2.04
N ASN A 161 1.37 11.07 0.79
CA ASN A 161 0.03 11.56 0.46
C ASN A 161 -1.06 10.61 1.01
N VAL A 162 -0.90 9.30 0.87
CA VAL A 162 -1.81 8.31 1.47
C VAL A 162 -1.80 8.42 2.99
N CYS A 163 -0.63 8.54 3.63
CA CYS A 163 -0.52 8.70 5.08
C CYS A 163 -1.29 9.95 5.58
N ASN A 164 -1.15 11.06 4.86
CA ASN A 164 -1.85 12.31 5.16
C ASN A 164 -3.37 12.16 4.95
N ALA A 165 -3.80 11.54 3.86
CA ALA A 165 -5.21 11.29 3.58
C ALA A 165 -5.86 10.41 4.66
N GLN A 166 -5.20 9.31 5.06
CA GLN A 166 -5.66 8.44 6.14
C GLN A 166 -5.82 9.21 7.46
N ARG A 167 -4.83 10.01 7.84
CA ARG A 167 -4.88 10.82 9.07
C ARG A 167 -6.05 11.81 9.04
N ASN A 168 -6.16 12.58 7.96
CA ASN A 168 -7.24 13.57 7.81
C ASN A 168 -8.62 12.91 7.83
N HIS A 169 -8.76 11.75 7.18
CA HIS A 169 -10.02 11.01 7.16
C HIS A 169 -10.37 10.50 8.57
N LEU A 170 -9.42 9.93 9.27
CA LEU A 170 -9.60 9.46 10.65
C LEU A 170 -10.01 10.60 11.59
N GLU A 171 -9.37 11.76 11.49
CA GLU A 171 -9.73 12.96 12.27
C GLU A 171 -11.16 13.43 11.96
N GLN A 172 -11.59 13.39 10.71
CA GLN A 172 -12.95 13.72 10.30
C GLN A 172 -13.98 12.73 10.86
N LEU A 173 -13.68 11.43 10.81
CA LEU A 173 -14.54 10.39 11.37
C LEU A 173 -14.70 10.54 12.89
N HIS A 174 -13.62 10.79 13.63
CA HIS A 174 -13.69 11.05 15.07
C HIS A 174 -14.54 12.27 15.39
N LYS A 175 -14.36 13.40 14.68
CA LYS A 175 -15.20 14.60 14.87
C LYS A 175 -16.67 14.31 14.60
N ARG A 176 -16.99 13.56 13.55
CA ARG A 176 -18.36 13.14 13.25
C ARG A 176 -18.93 12.25 14.34
N LEU A 177 -18.12 11.31 14.86
CA LEU A 177 -18.54 10.41 15.95
C LEU A 177 -18.90 11.19 17.22
N GLU A 178 -18.13 12.23 17.56
CA GLU A 178 -18.39 13.11 18.71
C GLU A 178 -19.70 13.92 18.56
N THR A 179 -20.11 14.24 17.34
CA THR A 179 -21.28 15.09 17.06
C THR A 179 -22.49 14.34 16.58
N ALA A 180 -22.40 13.05 16.34
CA ALA A 180 -23.52 12.22 15.91
C ALA A 180 -24.52 12.01 17.07
N ASP A 181 -25.80 12.23 16.81
CA ASP A 181 -26.88 12.02 17.80
C ASP A 181 -27.55 10.65 17.62
N ASP A 182 -27.56 10.11 16.40
CA ASP A 182 -28.21 8.84 16.08
C ASP A 182 -27.27 7.65 16.31
N ASP A 183 -27.77 6.63 17.02
CA ASP A 183 -27.00 5.43 17.33
C ASP A 183 -26.64 4.60 16.09
N ALA A 184 -27.50 4.59 15.07
CA ALA A 184 -27.21 3.90 13.81
C ALA A 184 -26.06 4.60 13.05
N GLU A 185 -26.06 5.94 13.05
CA GLU A 185 -24.95 6.73 12.47
C GLU A 185 -23.64 6.48 13.23
N LYS A 186 -23.66 6.44 14.57
CA LYS A 186 -22.47 6.12 15.39
C LYS A 186 -21.88 4.76 15.07
N ILE A 187 -22.73 3.74 14.93
CA ILE A 187 -22.32 2.38 14.56
C ILE A 187 -21.64 2.39 13.19
N GLN A 188 -22.21 3.10 12.21
CA GLN A 188 -21.61 3.18 10.88
C GLN A 188 -20.27 3.91 10.90
N ILE A 189 -20.15 5.04 11.57
CA ILE A 189 -18.90 5.78 11.71
C ILE A 189 -17.83 4.94 12.40
N GLN A 190 -18.20 4.19 13.45
CA GLN A 190 -17.26 3.29 14.12
C GLN A 190 -16.78 2.17 13.19
N ALA A 191 -17.66 1.60 12.38
CA ALA A 191 -17.28 0.60 11.37
C ALA A 191 -16.31 1.18 10.32
N ASP A 192 -16.51 2.44 9.90
CA ASP A 192 -15.60 3.12 8.98
C ASP A 192 -14.22 3.37 9.61
N ILE A 193 -14.16 3.74 10.90
CA ILE A 193 -12.92 3.88 11.68
C ILE A 193 -12.19 2.53 11.77
N ASP A 194 -12.90 1.47 12.14
CA ASP A 194 -12.35 0.12 12.29
C ASP A 194 -11.80 -0.41 10.96
N HIS A 195 -12.52 -0.16 9.86
CA HIS A 195 -12.06 -0.48 8.50
C HIS A 195 -10.74 0.25 8.16
N LEU A 196 -10.72 1.58 8.38
CA LEU A 196 -9.54 2.41 8.10
C LEU A 196 -8.30 1.94 8.89
N GLU A 197 -8.46 1.67 10.19
CA GLU A 197 -7.36 1.18 11.05
C GLU A 197 -6.90 -0.24 10.64
N ALA A 198 -7.83 -1.14 10.28
CA ALA A 198 -7.50 -2.49 9.83
C ALA A 198 -6.72 -2.51 8.51
N HIS A 199 -7.02 -1.57 7.61
CA HIS A 199 -6.39 -1.49 6.29
C HIS A 199 -5.24 -0.48 6.21
N LYS A 200 -5.00 0.32 7.26
CA LYS A 200 -4.00 1.40 7.30
C LYS A 200 -2.62 0.99 6.78
N LEU A 201 -2.07 -0.08 7.33
CA LEU A 201 -0.77 -0.60 6.92
C LEU A 201 -0.77 -1.10 5.47
N TRP A 202 -1.83 -1.80 5.08
CA TRP A 202 -1.90 -2.49 3.79
C TRP A 202 -2.14 -1.52 2.64
N LEU A 203 -2.89 -0.44 2.86
CA LEU A 203 -3.04 0.65 1.90
C LEU A 203 -1.70 1.38 1.66
N ARG A 204 -0.89 1.56 2.71
CA ARG A 204 0.47 2.10 2.58
C ARG A 204 1.39 1.16 1.79
N TRP A 205 1.29 -0.16 2.01
CA TRP A 205 1.99 -1.14 1.17
C TRP A 205 1.50 -1.09 -0.28
N ALA A 206 0.20 -0.92 -0.53
CA ALA A 206 -0.32 -0.72 -1.88
C ALA A 206 0.24 0.56 -2.52
N ALA A 207 0.31 1.67 -1.78
CA ALA A 207 0.93 2.91 -2.24
C ALA A 207 2.42 2.73 -2.58
N LEU A 208 3.18 2.01 -1.75
CA LEU A 208 4.60 1.75 -2.02
C LEU A 208 4.80 0.84 -3.25
N LEU A 209 3.85 -0.02 -3.56
CA LEU A 209 3.98 -1.03 -4.64
C LEU A 209 3.16 -0.71 -5.89
N HIS A 210 2.35 0.39 -5.93
CA HIS A 210 1.44 0.64 -7.04
C HIS A 210 2.16 0.71 -8.40
N ASP A 211 3.32 1.33 -8.43
CA ASP A 211 4.14 1.54 -9.63
C ASP A 211 5.29 0.52 -9.80
N ILE A 212 5.38 -0.50 -8.94
CA ILE A 212 6.50 -1.44 -8.93
C ILE A 212 6.70 -2.17 -10.26
N GLY A 213 5.63 -2.36 -11.02
CA GLY A 213 5.66 -2.98 -12.34
C GLY A 213 6.35 -2.13 -13.42
N LYS A 214 6.58 -0.83 -13.18
CA LYS A 214 7.29 0.04 -14.13
C LYS A 214 8.72 -0.44 -14.41
N THR A 215 9.37 -1.06 -13.45
CA THR A 215 10.71 -1.64 -13.62
C THR A 215 10.77 -2.69 -14.74
N ARG A 216 9.69 -3.47 -14.91
CA ARG A 216 9.60 -4.56 -15.90
C ARG A 216 8.84 -4.20 -17.17
N SER A 217 8.00 -3.16 -17.13
CA SER A 217 7.18 -2.73 -18.28
C SER A 217 7.82 -1.62 -19.12
N LYS A 218 8.91 -1.02 -18.63
CA LYS A 218 9.61 0.09 -19.31
C LYS A 218 10.01 -0.27 -20.75
N ARG A 219 9.57 0.53 -21.72
CA ARG A 219 9.90 0.38 -23.16
C ARG A 219 10.11 1.75 -23.78
N TRP A 220 10.98 1.80 -24.77
CA TRP A 220 11.16 2.99 -25.59
C TRP A 220 10.24 2.96 -26.82
N ASN A 221 9.50 4.04 -27.03
CA ASN A 221 8.71 4.30 -28.24
C ASN A 221 9.27 5.54 -28.94
N ASN A 222 9.54 5.48 -30.24
CA ASN A 222 10.18 6.59 -30.95
C ASN A 222 9.30 7.86 -31.01
N ALA A 223 7.99 7.73 -31.01
CA ALA A 223 7.05 8.85 -31.02
C ALA A 223 6.78 9.39 -29.60
N LEU A 224 6.50 8.49 -28.65
CA LEU A 224 6.03 8.83 -27.29
C LEU A 224 7.18 8.99 -26.27
N GLY A 225 8.34 8.43 -26.55
CA GLY A 225 9.44 8.33 -25.57
C GLY A 225 9.31 7.09 -24.70
N TRP A 226 9.62 7.21 -23.41
CA TRP A 226 9.50 6.14 -22.43
C TRP A 226 8.03 5.82 -22.13
N THR A 227 7.66 4.56 -22.21
CA THR A 227 6.30 4.04 -21.93
C THR A 227 6.34 2.91 -20.91
N PHE A 228 5.25 2.74 -20.14
CA PHE A 228 5.14 1.77 -19.04
C PHE A 228 3.79 1.03 -19.11
N HIS A 229 3.40 0.59 -20.31
CA HIS A 229 2.12 -0.09 -20.51
C HIS A 229 1.97 -1.33 -19.64
N ASN A 230 0.76 -1.53 -19.11
CA ASN A 230 0.40 -2.67 -18.25
C ASN A 230 1.24 -2.83 -16.97
N HIS A 231 1.88 -1.74 -16.47
CA HIS A 231 2.66 -1.81 -15.24
C HIS A 231 1.83 -2.20 -14.02
N ASN A 232 0.56 -1.82 -13.97
CA ASN A 232 -0.40 -2.22 -12.94
C ASN A 232 -0.56 -3.75 -12.88
N PHE A 233 -0.85 -4.38 -14.00
CA PHE A 233 -0.99 -5.84 -14.10
C PHE A 233 0.32 -6.59 -13.79
N ILE A 234 1.46 -6.07 -14.27
CA ILE A 234 2.78 -6.62 -13.97
C ILE A 234 3.09 -6.45 -12.49
N GLY A 235 2.83 -5.28 -11.92
CA GLY A 235 3.00 -4.97 -10.51
C GLY A 235 2.17 -5.89 -9.62
N ALA A 236 0.91 -6.09 -9.95
CA ALA A 236 0.02 -7.01 -9.24
C ALA A 236 0.56 -8.45 -9.19
N LYS A 237 1.21 -8.92 -10.26
CA LYS A 237 1.88 -10.23 -10.27
C LYS A 237 3.18 -10.25 -9.44
N MET A 238 3.80 -9.11 -9.21
CA MET A 238 5.01 -9.00 -8.37
C MET A 238 4.66 -9.01 -6.88
N VAL A 239 3.49 -8.52 -6.47
CA VAL A 239 3.07 -8.43 -5.07
C VAL A 239 3.23 -9.76 -4.31
N PRO A 240 2.69 -10.92 -4.76
CA PRO A 240 2.84 -12.17 -4.03
C PRO A 240 4.31 -12.63 -3.88
N VAL A 241 5.16 -12.29 -4.86
CA VAL A 241 6.60 -12.63 -4.82
C VAL A 241 7.31 -11.80 -3.76
N ILE A 242 7.02 -10.48 -3.72
CA ILE A 242 7.59 -9.55 -2.75
C ILE A 242 7.12 -9.92 -1.33
N PHE A 243 5.82 -10.15 -1.14
CA PHE A 243 5.24 -10.52 0.16
C PHE A 243 5.88 -11.79 0.72
N ARG A 244 6.03 -12.84 -0.11
CA ARG A 244 6.69 -14.08 0.32
C ARG A 244 8.14 -13.86 0.72
N ARG A 245 8.89 -13.07 -0.05
CA ARG A 245 10.30 -12.76 0.23
C ARG A 245 10.46 -11.98 1.54
N LEU A 246 9.61 -10.98 1.76
CA LEU A 246 9.61 -10.14 2.96
C LEU A 246 8.89 -10.77 4.16
N LYS A 247 8.36 -11.99 4.02
CA LYS A 247 7.57 -12.67 5.07
C LYS A 247 6.29 -11.94 5.48
N LEU A 248 5.78 -11.06 4.62
CA LEU A 248 4.47 -10.44 4.80
C LEU A 248 3.34 -11.49 4.68
N PRO A 249 2.16 -11.25 5.28
CA PRO A 249 1.05 -12.19 5.26
C PRO A 249 0.60 -12.54 3.84
N MET A 250 0.41 -13.84 3.56
CA MET A 250 -0.01 -14.36 2.23
C MET A 250 -1.52 -14.61 2.15
N ASP A 251 -2.30 -13.94 3.00
CA ASP A 251 -3.75 -14.07 3.17
C ASP A 251 -4.55 -13.00 2.39
N THR A 252 -5.69 -12.59 2.93
CA THR A 252 -6.54 -11.53 2.39
C THR A 252 -5.82 -10.18 2.26
N LYS A 253 -4.84 -9.90 3.13
CA LYS A 253 -4.05 -8.67 3.11
C LYS A 253 -3.19 -8.57 1.86
N MET A 254 -2.54 -9.67 1.47
CA MET A 254 -1.81 -9.74 0.20
C MET A 254 -2.73 -9.56 -1.00
N LYS A 255 -3.91 -10.20 -1.00
CA LYS A 255 -4.90 -10.06 -2.08
C LYS A 255 -5.44 -8.65 -2.18
N TYR A 256 -5.66 -7.98 -1.04
CA TYR A 256 -6.05 -6.57 -0.98
C TYR A 256 -4.99 -5.68 -1.65
N VAL A 257 -3.72 -5.78 -1.26
CA VAL A 257 -2.64 -5.01 -1.88
C VAL A 257 -2.53 -5.31 -3.38
N GLN A 258 -2.59 -6.58 -3.77
CA GLN A 258 -2.55 -7.00 -5.16
C GLN A 258 -3.70 -6.40 -5.99
N LYS A 259 -4.93 -6.41 -5.44
CA LYS A 259 -6.11 -5.82 -6.07
C LYS A 259 -5.96 -4.31 -6.28
N LEU A 260 -5.52 -3.57 -5.26
CA LEU A 260 -5.31 -2.13 -5.37
C LEU A 260 -4.22 -1.78 -6.39
N VAL A 261 -3.11 -2.53 -6.41
CA VAL A 261 -2.05 -2.35 -7.41
C VAL A 261 -2.55 -2.62 -8.83
N ASP A 262 -3.41 -3.63 -9.03
CA ASP A 262 -3.98 -3.91 -10.35
C ASP A 262 -4.96 -2.83 -10.82
N LEU A 263 -5.76 -2.32 -9.90
CA LEU A 263 -6.86 -1.41 -10.22
C LEU A 263 -6.48 0.07 -10.22
N HIS A 264 -5.31 0.49 -9.68
CA HIS A 264 -5.00 1.90 -9.43
C HIS A 264 -5.08 2.81 -10.67
N MET A 265 -4.88 2.27 -11.87
CA MET A 265 -4.99 3.04 -13.10
C MET A 265 -6.43 3.26 -13.58
N ARG A 266 -7.41 2.47 -13.10
CA ARG A 266 -8.79 2.53 -13.63
C ARG A 266 -9.52 3.81 -13.25
N PRO A 267 -9.52 4.29 -11.99
CA PRO A 267 -10.13 5.56 -11.65
C PRO A 267 -9.56 6.73 -12.44
N ILE A 268 -8.25 6.73 -12.71
CA ILE A 268 -7.56 7.74 -13.51
C ILE A 268 -8.07 7.73 -14.95
N ALA A 269 -8.16 6.53 -15.56
CA ALA A 269 -8.65 6.37 -16.92
C ALA A 269 -10.12 6.81 -17.06
N ILE A 270 -10.98 6.47 -16.10
CA ILE A 270 -12.38 6.90 -16.08
C ILE A 270 -12.48 8.43 -15.93
N ALA A 271 -11.60 9.04 -15.12
CA ALA A 271 -11.60 10.48 -14.90
C ALA A 271 -11.04 11.29 -16.11
N ASP A 272 -10.22 10.68 -16.96
CA ASP A 272 -9.66 11.31 -18.17
C ASP A 272 -10.68 11.32 -19.34
N ASP A 273 -11.59 10.35 -19.38
CA ASP A 273 -12.61 10.19 -20.39
C ASP A 273 -13.98 10.72 -19.93
N GLU A 274 -15.04 10.49 -20.72
CA GLU A 274 -16.41 10.73 -20.28
C GLU A 274 -16.79 9.72 -19.20
N VAL A 275 -17.10 10.20 -18.00
CA VAL A 275 -17.43 9.37 -16.83
C VAL A 275 -18.80 8.71 -17.04
N THR A 276 -18.84 7.50 -17.57
CA THR A 276 -20.06 6.73 -17.80
C THR A 276 -20.46 5.89 -16.58
N ASP A 277 -21.77 5.70 -16.37
CA ASP A 277 -22.30 4.84 -15.29
C ASP A 277 -21.80 3.40 -15.39
N SER A 278 -21.66 2.89 -16.61
CA SER A 278 -21.17 1.53 -16.88
C SER A 278 -19.71 1.35 -16.44
N ALA A 279 -18.84 2.33 -16.75
CA ALA A 279 -17.43 2.29 -16.33
C ALA A 279 -17.30 2.35 -14.80
N VAL A 280 -18.09 3.22 -14.14
CA VAL A 280 -18.10 3.34 -12.68
C VAL A 280 -18.64 2.08 -12.01
N ARG A 281 -19.70 1.46 -12.53
CA ARG A 281 -20.23 0.18 -12.03
C ARG A 281 -19.22 -0.94 -12.08
N ARG A 282 -18.48 -1.06 -13.19
CA ARG A 282 -17.42 -2.05 -13.31
C ARG A 282 -16.31 -1.81 -12.28
N LEU A 283 -15.93 -0.54 -12.07
CA LEU A 283 -14.95 -0.17 -11.07
C LEU A 283 -15.42 -0.57 -9.66
N VAL A 284 -16.65 -0.20 -9.28
CA VAL A 284 -17.25 -0.55 -7.97
C VAL A 284 -17.31 -2.06 -7.79
N ASN A 285 -17.77 -2.80 -8.81
CA ASN A 285 -17.85 -4.25 -8.72
C ASN A 285 -16.47 -4.94 -8.58
N ASP A 286 -15.44 -4.42 -9.24
CA ASP A 286 -14.10 -5.03 -9.19
C ASP A 286 -13.32 -4.64 -7.92
N ALA A 287 -13.55 -3.42 -7.40
CA ALA A 287 -12.98 -2.96 -6.15
C ALA A 287 -13.75 -3.46 -4.92
N ASP A 288 -15.06 -3.68 -5.06
CA ASP A 288 -15.95 -4.13 -4.00
C ASP A 288 -15.86 -3.22 -2.75
N ASP A 289 -15.72 -3.78 -1.55
CA ASP A 289 -15.59 -3.03 -0.30
C ASP A 289 -14.34 -2.13 -0.24
N ASP A 290 -13.34 -2.35 -1.11
CA ASP A 290 -12.09 -1.59 -1.12
C ASP A 290 -12.14 -0.34 -2.05
N ILE A 291 -13.31 0.05 -2.56
CA ILE A 291 -13.45 1.15 -3.52
C ILE A 291 -12.97 2.50 -2.95
N ASP A 292 -13.23 2.78 -1.67
CA ASP A 292 -12.84 4.04 -1.04
C ASP A 292 -11.33 4.11 -0.82
N ASP A 293 -10.69 3.00 -0.46
CA ASP A 293 -9.23 2.86 -0.36
C ASP A 293 -8.56 2.99 -1.73
N LEU A 294 -9.14 2.39 -2.78
CA LEU A 294 -8.66 2.54 -4.14
C LEU A 294 -8.73 4.00 -4.60
N MET A 295 -9.83 4.69 -4.33
CA MET A 295 -9.96 6.11 -4.67
C MET A 295 -8.95 6.97 -3.90
N MET A 296 -8.72 6.69 -2.61
CA MET A 296 -7.69 7.38 -1.81
C MET A 296 -6.30 7.20 -2.40
N LEU A 297 -5.93 5.98 -2.81
CA LEU A 297 -4.66 5.69 -3.46
C LEU A 297 -4.51 6.48 -4.78
N CYS A 298 -5.54 6.48 -5.62
CA CYS A 298 -5.50 7.14 -6.92
C CYS A 298 -5.45 8.66 -6.82
N GLU A 299 -6.16 9.26 -5.84
CA GLU A 299 -6.07 10.69 -5.55
C GLU A 299 -4.67 11.08 -5.04
N ALA A 300 -4.07 10.23 -4.21
CA ALA A 300 -2.71 10.41 -3.71
C ALA A 300 -1.65 10.37 -4.82
N ASP A 301 -1.89 9.61 -5.89
CA ASP A 301 -1.00 9.48 -7.06
C ASP A 301 -0.98 10.74 -7.94
N ILE A 302 -1.93 11.68 -7.75
CA ILE A 302 -1.96 12.95 -8.50
C ILE A 302 -0.91 13.91 -7.94
N THR A 303 0.35 13.74 -8.34
CA THR A 303 1.51 14.52 -7.88
C THR A 303 1.96 15.61 -8.88
N SER A 304 1.09 15.99 -9.82
CA SER A 304 1.42 16.99 -10.83
C SER A 304 1.75 18.35 -10.21
N LYS A 305 2.91 18.94 -10.60
CA LYS A 305 3.28 20.30 -10.23
C LYS A 305 2.44 21.37 -10.96
N ASN A 306 1.76 20.99 -12.04
CA ASN A 306 0.85 21.88 -12.75
C ASN A 306 -0.48 21.99 -12.00
N ARG A 307 -0.69 23.13 -11.33
CA ARG A 307 -1.89 23.39 -10.52
C ARG A 307 -3.20 23.24 -11.27
N VAL A 308 -3.25 23.70 -12.52
CA VAL A 308 -4.47 23.62 -13.36
C VAL A 308 -4.78 22.17 -13.72
N LYS A 309 -3.76 21.41 -14.13
CA LYS A 309 -3.92 19.98 -14.40
C LYS A 309 -4.34 19.20 -13.16
N LYS A 310 -3.70 19.49 -12.02
CA LYS A 310 -4.04 18.85 -10.72
C LYS A 310 -5.47 19.15 -10.32
N ALA A 311 -5.90 20.42 -10.41
CA ALA A 311 -7.28 20.82 -10.06
C ALA A 311 -8.31 20.13 -10.94
N ARG A 312 -8.05 20.02 -12.26
CA ARG A 312 -8.94 19.29 -13.21
C ARG A 312 -9.05 17.81 -12.83
N PHE A 313 -7.95 17.15 -12.53
CA PHE A 313 -7.99 15.73 -12.12
C PHE A 313 -8.77 15.55 -10.82
N LEU A 314 -8.54 16.39 -9.81
CA LEU A 314 -9.26 16.31 -8.53
C LEU A 314 -10.77 16.54 -8.72
N GLU A 315 -11.17 17.48 -9.60
CA GLU A 315 -12.58 17.69 -9.92
C GLU A 315 -13.20 16.47 -10.61
N ASN A 316 -12.48 15.86 -11.56
CA ASN A 316 -12.96 14.64 -12.21
C ASN A 316 -13.08 13.48 -11.22
N PHE A 317 -12.16 13.35 -10.26
CA PHE A 317 -12.26 12.35 -9.17
C PHE A 317 -13.48 12.61 -8.27
N ARG A 318 -13.78 13.89 -7.97
CA ARG A 318 -15.01 14.24 -7.26
C ARG A 318 -16.25 13.74 -7.99
N LEU A 319 -16.33 13.95 -9.31
CA LEU A 319 -17.43 13.43 -10.11
C LEU A 319 -17.51 11.89 -10.10
N VAL A 320 -16.38 11.20 -10.13
CA VAL A 320 -16.34 9.72 -10.00
C VAL A 320 -16.88 9.30 -8.64
N ARG A 321 -16.48 9.95 -7.53
CA ARG A 321 -17.00 9.66 -6.18
C ARG A 321 -18.50 9.93 -6.05
N GLU A 322 -19.00 11.03 -6.61
CA GLU A 322 -20.43 11.32 -6.61
C GLU A 322 -21.21 10.23 -7.35
N LYS A 323 -20.74 9.80 -8.51
CA LYS A 323 -21.34 8.70 -9.23
C LYS A 323 -21.25 7.35 -8.49
N ILE A 324 -20.17 7.08 -7.77
CA ILE A 324 -20.06 5.90 -6.91
C ILE A 324 -21.14 5.93 -5.84
N THR A 325 -21.32 7.06 -5.16
CA THR A 325 -22.37 7.24 -4.13
C THR A 325 -23.76 7.04 -4.71
N ASP A 326 -24.07 7.73 -5.81
CA ASP A 326 -25.34 7.59 -6.51
C ASP A 326 -25.64 6.14 -6.93
N LEU A 327 -24.62 5.43 -7.39
CA LEU A 327 -24.76 4.04 -7.79
C LEU A 327 -24.96 3.11 -6.57
N LYS A 328 -24.20 3.31 -5.49
CA LYS A 328 -24.40 2.56 -4.23
C LYS A 328 -25.84 2.73 -3.73
N GLU A 329 -26.40 3.93 -3.76
CA GLU A 329 -27.78 4.22 -3.35
C GLU A 329 -28.82 3.56 -4.28
N ARG A 330 -28.60 3.57 -5.61
CA ARG A 330 -29.49 2.94 -6.59
C ARG A 330 -29.39 1.42 -6.57
N ASP A 331 -28.18 0.89 -6.47
CA ASP A 331 -27.88 -0.53 -6.60
C ASP A 331 -28.02 -1.30 -5.29
N TYR A 332 -28.06 -0.63 -4.13
CA TYR A 332 -28.51 -1.22 -2.87
C TYR A 332 -29.90 -1.88 -2.99
N LYS A 333 -30.67 -1.50 -3.99
CA LYS A 333 -31.99 -2.08 -4.32
C LYS A 333 -31.94 -3.13 -5.44
N ARG A 334 -30.77 -3.42 -6.03
CA ARG A 334 -30.63 -4.41 -7.10
C ARG A 334 -29.44 -5.32 -6.81
N GLU A 335 -29.70 -6.60 -6.58
CA GLU A 335 -28.65 -7.60 -6.59
C GLU A 335 -28.00 -7.61 -7.99
N LEU A 336 -26.79 -7.05 -8.10
CA LEU A 336 -26.00 -7.01 -9.35
C LEU A 336 -25.42 -8.38 -9.75
N GLN A 337 -25.60 -9.40 -8.93
CA GLN A 337 -25.29 -10.77 -9.33
C GLN A 337 -26.41 -11.26 -10.28
N PRO A 338 -26.05 -11.79 -11.46
CA PRO A 338 -27.03 -12.40 -12.34
C PRO A 338 -27.86 -13.44 -11.55
N CYS A 339 -29.18 -13.42 -11.71
CA CYS A 339 -30.07 -14.40 -11.07
C CYS A 339 -29.84 -15.84 -11.56
N ILE A 340 -29.02 -16.03 -12.60
CA ILE A 340 -28.52 -17.32 -13.10
C ILE A 340 -27.06 -17.49 -12.66
N ASP A 341 -26.80 -18.46 -11.80
CA ASP A 341 -25.45 -18.69 -11.29
C ASP A 341 -24.65 -19.73 -12.13
N GLY A 342 -23.37 -19.94 -11.75
CA GLY A 342 -22.52 -20.90 -12.48
C GLY A 342 -22.96 -22.36 -12.34
N ASN A 343 -23.63 -22.72 -11.26
CA ASN A 343 -24.15 -24.09 -11.06
C ASN A 343 -25.32 -24.32 -12.01
N GLU A 344 -26.21 -23.35 -12.09
CA GLU A 344 -27.34 -23.40 -13.01
C GLU A 344 -26.88 -23.45 -14.48
N ILE A 345 -25.84 -22.68 -14.87
CA ILE A 345 -25.25 -22.77 -16.20
C ILE A 345 -24.71 -24.18 -16.48
N MET A 346 -24.01 -24.78 -15.52
CA MET A 346 -23.50 -26.14 -15.67
C MET A 346 -24.61 -27.18 -15.83
N GLU A 347 -25.71 -27.05 -15.07
CA GLU A 347 -26.88 -27.92 -15.17
C GLU A 347 -27.59 -27.77 -16.53
N LEU A 348 -27.83 -26.53 -16.97
CA LEU A 348 -28.55 -26.24 -18.21
C LEU A 348 -27.86 -26.74 -19.47
N PHE A 349 -26.52 -26.71 -19.49
CA PHE A 349 -25.71 -27.09 -20.63
C PHE A 349 -24.96 -28.42 -20.41
N SER A 350 -25.23 -29.15 -19.34
CA SER A 350 -24.52 -30.38 -18.94
C SER A 350 -22.99 -30.24 -18.95
N LEU A 351 -22.49 -29.07 -18.53
CA LEU A 351 -21.07 -28.74 -18.47
C LEU A 351 -20.46 -29.10 -17.11
N LYS A 352 -19.18 -29.44 -17.11
CA LYS A 352 -18.36 -29.51 -15.90
C LYS A 352 -17.75 -28.12 -15.62
N PRO A 353 -17.25 -27.88 -14.38
CA PRO A 353 -16.48 -26.67 -14.12
C PRO A 353 -15.38 -26.46 -15.16
N SER A 354 -15.50 -25.41 -15.96
CA SER A 354 -14.66 -25.17 -17.13
C SER A 354 -14.54 -23.67 -17.43
N ARG A 355 -13.65 -23.34 -18.36
CA ARG A 355 -13.46 -21.98 -18.84
C ARG A 355 -14.72 -21.43 -19.52
N GLU A 356 -15.44 -22.25 -20.25
CA GLU A 356 -16.66 -21.91 -20.96
C GLU A 356 -17.78 -21.45 -20.00
N VAL A 357 -17.93 -22.13 -18.84
CA VAL A 357 -18.86 -21.72 -17.77
C VAL A 357 -18.46 -20.35 -17.23
N GLY A 358 -17.16 -20.10 -17.04
CA GLY A 358 -16.64 -18.80 -16.62
C GLY A 358 -16.94 -17.69 -17.61
N GLU A 359 -16.77 -17.93 -18.91
CA GLU A 359 -17.05 -16.99 -19.99
C GLU A 359 -18.54 -16.66 -20.11
N LEU A 360 -19.40 -17.67 -20.02
CA LEU A 360 -20.85 -17.48 -20.01
C LEU A 360 -21.32 -16.67 -18.80
N LYS A 361 -20.81 -16.98 -17.61
CA LYS A 361 -21.11 -16.23 -16.38
C LYS A 361 -20.62 -14.78 -16.49
N ALA A 362 -19.43 -14.56 -17.03
CA ALA A 362 -18.89 -13.23 -17.25
C ALA A 362 -19.75 -12.41 -18.24
N ALA A 363 -20.20 -13.04 -19.33
CA ALA A 363 -21.08 -12.39 -20.31
C ALA A 363 -22.42 -11.95 -19.72
N LEU A 364 -23.04 -12.77 -18.85
CA LEU A 364 -24.26 -12.39 -18.12
C LEU A 364 -24.00 -11.23 -17.15
N LYS A 365 -22.92 -11.31 -16.40
CA LYS A 365 -22.51 -10.26 -15.46
C LYS A 365 -22.26 -8.93 -16.16
N ASP A 366 -21.53 -8.95 -17.27
CA ASP A 366 -21.26 -7.75 -18.08
C ASP A 366 -22.55 -7.13 -18.66
N ALA A 367 -23.50 -7.97 -19.08
CA ALA A 367 -24.76 -7.49 -19.62
C ALA A 367 -25.65 -6.82 -18.55
N VAL A 368 -25.64 -7.34 -17.32
CA VAL A 368 -26.35 -6.73 -16.17
C VAL A 368 -25.65 -5.43 -15.75
N LEU A 369 -24.32 -5.44 -15.61
CA LEU A 369 -23.54 -4.26 -15.25
C LEU A 369 -23.70 -3.10 -16.25
N ASP A 370 -23.74 -3.42 -17.55
CA ASP A 370 -23.92 -2.45 -18.62
C ASP A 370 -25.39 -2.02 -18.80
N ASN A 371 -26.35 -2.55 -18.00
CA ASN A 371 -27.80 -2.39 -18.17
C ASN A 371 -28.30 -2.79 -19.58
N ARG A 372 -27.60 -3.68 -20.27
CA ARG A 372 -28.03 -4.18 -21.58
C ARG A 372 -29.19 -5.15 -21.48
N VAL A 373 -29.26 -5.86 -20.35
CA VAL A 373 -30.31 -6.84 -20.06
C VAL A 373 -30.73 -6.65 -18.59
N PRO A 374 -32.04 -6.65 -18.26
CA PRO A 374 -32.49 -6.60 -16.87
C PRO A 374 -32.07 -7.88 -16.14
N ASN A 375 -31.81 -7.78 -14.83
CA ASN A 375 -31.44 -8.93 -13.99
C ASN A 375 -32.70 -9.78 -13.66
N GLU A 376 -33.33 -10.29 -14.68
CA GLU A 376 -34.50 -11.15 -14.63
C GLU A 376 -34.19 -12.46 -15.37
N ARG A 377 -34.84 -13.55 -14.90
CA ARG A 377 -34.53 -14.88 -15.39
C ARG A 377 -34.71 -15.05 -16.90
N GLU A 378 -35.84 -14.61 -17.47
CA GLU A 378 -36.13 -14.80 -18.90
C GLU A 378 -35.18 -14.03 -19.81
N PRO A 379 -34.93 -12.73 -19.63
CA PRO A 379 -33.98 -11.99 -20.44
C PRO A 379 -32.56 -12.54 -20.35
N LEU A 380 -32.11 -12.94 -19.17
CA LEU A 380 -30.79 -13.54 -18.98
C LEU A 380 -30.68 -14.92 -19.61
N MET A 381 -31.73 -15.74 -19.58
CA MET A 381 -31.78 -17.02 -20.27
C MET A 381 -31.70 -16.85 -21.79
N ALA A 382 -32.34 -15.83 -22.34
CA ALA A 382 -32.25 -15.52 -23.77
C ALA A 382 -30.81 -15.16 -24.18
N LEU A 383 -30.15 -14.27 -23.41
CA LEU A 383 -28.77 -13.91 -23.63
C LEU A 383 -27.81 -15.10 -23.44
N LEU A 384 -28.04 -15.92 -22.41
CA LEU A 384 -27.26 -17.10 -22.13
C LEU A 384 -27.28 -18.09 -23.29
N ARG A 385 -28.45 -18.35 -23.84
CA ARG A 385 -28.63 -19.22 -25.02
C ARG A 385 -27.92 -18.67 -26.24
N GLN A 386 -28.03 -17.36 -26.48
CA GLN A 386 -27.34 -16.70 -27.58
C GLN A 386 -25.81 -16.86 -27.43
N LYS A 387 -25.27 -16.58 -26.28
CA LYS A 387 -23.83 -16.67 -26.00
C LYS A 387 -23.31 -18.09 -26.08
N ALA A 388 -24.05 -19.05 -25.58
CA ALA A 388 -23.72 -20.47 -25.70
C ALA A 388 -23.67 -20.90 -27.18
N ALA A 389 -24.64 -20.47 -27.99
CA ALA A 389 -24.65 -20.76 -29.44
C ALA A 389 -23.44 -20.11 -30.16
N GLU A 390 -23.09 -18.86 -29.81
CA GLU A 390 -21.89 -18.19 -30.34
C GLU A 390 -20.59 -18.96 -30.00
N MET A 391 -20.56 -19.65 -28.85
CA MET A 391 -19.43 -20.49 -28.40
C MET A 391 -19.51 -21.93 -28.89
N GLY A 392 -20.55 -22.31 -29.67
CA GLY A 392 -20.74 -23.67 -30.16
C GLY A 392 -21.22 -24.67 -29.09
N ILE A 393 -21.76 -24.19 -27.97
CA ILE A 393 -22.29 -25.00 -26.87
C ILE A 393 -23.79 -25.24 -27.13
N ALA A 394 -24.15 -26.51 -27.35
CA ALA A 394 -25.55 -26.89 -27.54
C ALA A 394 -26.26 -27.07 -26.18
N MET A 395 -27.52 -26.71 -26.12
CA MET A 395 -28.40 -27.15 -25.05
C MET A 395 -28.74 -28.63 -25.26
N PRO A 396 -28.67 -29.44 -24.20
CA PRO A 396 -29.04 -30.87 -24.30
C PRO A 396 -30.51 -31.06 -24.61
#